data_1982daaab9d6abce10e27e918766426f
#
_entry.id   1982daaab9d6abce10e27e918766426f
#
_cell.length_a   1.000
_cell.length_b   1.000
_cell.length_c   1.000
_cell.angle_alpha   90.00
_cell.angle_beta   90.00
_cell.angle_gamma   90.00
#
_symmetry.space_group_name_H-M   'P 1'
#
loop_
_entity.id
_entity.type
_entity.pdbx_description
1 polymer ?
#
loop_
_entity_poly.entity_id
_entity_poly.type
_entity_poly.pdbx_seq_one_letter_code
_entity_poly.pdbx_strand_id
1 'polypeptide(L)'
;EEVFFEMPLAVVNTFVTNETLLTDTLLPAYSFTRREGPVSVSPDRMTYDTRSEGEIRINGLPPDLQTLSVSIAGIDLYKPSARSGIVDWKQSMPATGSSPADRKFLAEYEGPILTGKVIDLSTGEPSSKEAVRPLLGFSGGEIRLFGGQLGPAGEVIFFTKHISGTHEIVTVALSPSSSRYRVDIESPYATHPEKELLALRLNPAWQDELVKRSVGLQVLHAYRSDSLVREKAEKPWFQWQPDWSYLLDEYTRFTTMEEVVIEFIPGLRFRKMDGVRRLAVLTEERIGYTIGNSLVLLDGIPITDHEIIFKYDPLKIRKIDVYKGKYVFGGQIFDGIASFSSYEHNYPGLVVDNSTQFFDYEGTQAQRIFYMPAYRTEAEKRSPVPDFRHTLLWRPDIRTNGESSISIPFTTSDLTGD
;
A
#
# COMPACT_ATOMS: atom_id res chain seq x y z
N GLU A 1 -7.35 19.69 12.87
CA GLU A 1 -6.71 19.06 11.67
C GLU A 1 -6.56 20.13 10.61
N GLU A 2 -5.31 20.45 10.21
CA GLU A 2 -5.08 21.25 9.01
C GLU A 2 -5.15 20.30 7.80
N VAL A 3 -6.21 20.43 7.02
CA VAL A 3 -6.35 19.70 5.75
C VAL A 3 -5.44 20.37 4.72
N PHE A 4 -4.35 19.70 4.34
CA PHE A 4 -3.41 20.22 3.34
C PHE A 4 -3.93 20.10 1.90
N PHE A 5 -4.78 19.11 1.65
CA PHE A 5 -5.39 18.89 0.35
C PHE A 5 -6.72 18.18 0.52
N GLU A 6 -7.76 18.72 -0.09
CA GLU A 6 -9.08 18.11 -0.13
C GLU A 6 -9.59 18.16 -1.57
N MET A 7 -9.99 17.01 -2.10
CA MET A 7 -10.64 16.93 -3.40
C MET A 7 -11.94 16.14 -3.26
N PRO A 8 -13.12 16.78 -3.41
CA PRO A 8 -14.36 16.07 -3.38
C PRO A 8 -14.46 15.11 -4.57
N LEU A 9 -14.79 13.85 -4.29
CA LEU A 9 -15.06 12.84 -5.30
C LEU A 9 -16.54 12.53 -5.30
N ALA A 10 -17.17 12.62 -6.48
CA ALA A 10 -18.56 12.26 -6.64
C ALA A 10 -18.68 10.94 -7.43
N VAL A 11 -19.38 9.98 -6.85
CA VAL A 11 -19.68 8.70 -7.49
C VAL A 11 -21.14 8.68 -7.89
N VAL A 12 -21.42 8.42 -9.17
CA VAL A 12 -22.76 8.38 -9.72
C VAL A 12 -23.12 6.95 -10.08
N ASN A 13 -24.22 6.45 -9.54
CA ASN A 13 -24.83 5.21 -10.02
C ASN A 13 -25.85 5.54 -11.11
N THR A 14 -25.49 5.25 -12.36
CA THR A 14 -26.33 5.56 -13.52
C THR A 14 -27.59 4.68 -13.64
N PHE A 15 -27.73 3.64 -12.82
CA PHE A 15 -28.89 2.73 -12.78
C PHE A 15 -29.92 3.10 -11.72
N VAL A 16 -29.61 4.07 -10.87
CA VAL A 16 -30.55 4.54 -9.85
C VAL A 16 -31.08 5.90 -10.27
N THR A 17 -32.39 5.99 -10.45
CA THR A 17 -33.07 7.26 -10.71
C THR A 17 -33.17 8.03 -9.40
N ASN A 18 -32.43 9.10 -9.26
CA ASN A 18 -32.52 9.99 -8.12
C ASN A 18 -32.80 11.41 -8.63
N GLU A 19 -34.07 11.80 -8.63
CA GLU A 19 -34.55 13.09 -9.14
C GLU A 19 -33.94 14.29 -8.41
N THR A 20 -33.47 14.10 -7.19
CA THR A 20 -32.86 15.19 -6.39
C THR A 20 -31.47 15.60 -6.88
N LEU A 21 -30.84 14.79 -7.72
CA LEU A 21 -29.50 15.08 -8.26
C LEU A 21 -29.53 15.88 -9.56
N LEU A 22 -30.70 15.98 -10.19
CA LEU A 22 -30.87 16.71 -11.45
C LEU A 22 -31.12 18.20 -11.17
N THR A 23 -30.39 19.04 -11.84
CA THR A 23 -30.56 20.51 -11.74
C THR A 23 -30.28 21.15 -13.09
N ASP A 24 -31.16 22.08 -13.49
CA ASP A 24 -31.00 22.90 -14.70
C ASP A 24 -29.93 23.99 -14.56
N THR A 25 -29.34 24.12 -13.37
CA THR A 25 -28.31 25.12 -13.15
C THR A 25 -27.04 24.70 -13.88
N LEU A 26 -26.74 25.35 -14.97
CA LEU A 26 -25.48 25.23 -15.67
C LEU A 26 -24.36 25.56 -14.69
N LEU A 27 -23.48 24.62 -14.44
CA LEU A 27 -22.22 24.95 -13.79
C LEU A 27 -21.52 25.98 -14.69
N PRO A 28 -20.87 27.01 -14.14
CA PRO A 28 -20.22 28.02 -14.93
C PRO A 28 -19.26 27.35 -15.91
N ALA A 29 -19.37 27.74 -17.19
CA ALA A 29 -18.46 27.24 -18.22
C ALA A 29 -17.03 27.64 -17.82
N TYR A 30 -16.25 26.64 -17.42
CA TYR A 30 -14.86 26.87 -17.12
C TYR A 30 -14.11 27.19 -18.42
N SER A 31 -13.60 28.40 -18.52
CA SER A 31 -12.67 28.76 -19.58
C SER A 31 -11.30 28.23 -19.23
N PHE A 32 -10.71 27.43 -20.10
CA PHE A 32 -9.29 27.17 -20.05
C PHE A 32 -8.58 28.51 -20.30
N THR A 33 -8.00 29.08 -19.27
CA THR A 33 -7.05 30.17 -19.47
C THR A 33 -5.77 29.55 -20.02
N ARG A 34 -5.63 29.60 -21.37
CA ARG A 34 -4.34 29.36 -21.99
C ARG A 34 -3.42 30.43 -21.45
N ARG A 35 -2.50 30.08 -20.56
CA ARG A 35 -1.44 31.03 -20.19
C ARG A 35 -0.54 31.22 -21.40
N GLU A 36 -0.52 32.41 -21.95
CA GLU A 36 0.44 32.77 -22.95
C GLU A 36 1.83 32.77 -22.30
N GLY A 37 2.74 32.03 -22.85
CA GLY A 37 4.09 31.86 -22.37
C GLY A 37 5.01 31.35 -23.48
N PRO A 38 6.30 31.26 -23.22
CA PRO A 38 7.26 30.77 -24.21
C PRO A 38 7.05 29.29 -24.56
N VAL A 39 6.33 28.55 -23.72
CA VAL A 39 6.08 27.09 -23.93
C VAL A 39 4.94 26.90 -24.93
N SER A 40 5.23 26.16 -25.99
CA SER A 40 4.24 25.76 -26.98
C SER A 40 4.11 24.25 -27.05
N VAL A 41 2.88 23.79 -27.25
CA VAL A 41 2.56 22.37 -27.41
C VAL A 41 1.94 22.18 -28.80
N SER A 42 2.49 21.24 -29.56
CA SER A 42 2.00 20.90 -30.88
C SER A 42 1.95 19.40 -31.09
N PRO A 43 0.85 18.85 -31.65
CA PRO A 43 0.81 17.47 -32.11
C PRO A 43 1.63 17.31 -33.40
N ASP A 44 2.04 16.09 -33.70
CA ASP A 44 2.71 15.74 -34.96
C ASP A 44 1.74 15.77 -36.16
N ARG A 45 0.45 15.59 -35.91
CA ARG A 45 -0.63 15.68 -36.92
C ARG A 45 -1.93 16.17 -36.30
N MET A 46 -2.87 16.60 -37.12
CA MET A 46 -4.14 17.16 -36.66
C MET A 46 -5.24 16.10 -36.41
N THR A 47 -5.11 14.95 -37.01
CA THR A 47 -6.07 13.84 -36.88
C THR A 47 -5.34 12.53 -36.71
N TYR A 48 -5.92 11.65 -35.93
CA TYR A 48 -5.40 10.32 -35.63
C TYR A 48 -6.48 9.27 -35.87
N ASP A 49 -6.08 8.13 -36.43
CA ASP A 49 -6.91 6.96 -36.44
C ASP A 49 -7.03 6.34 -35.05
N THR A 50 -8.03 5.47 -34.84
CA THR A 50 -8.11 4.67 -33.62
C THR A 50 -6.91 3.72 -33.53
N ARG A 51 -6.47 3.45 -32.29
CA ARG A 51 -5.32 2.55 -32.01
C ARG A 51 -4.06 2.91 -32.80
N SER A 52 -3.79 4.20 -32.96
CA SER A 52 -2.63 4.71 -33.67
C SER A 52 -1.65 5.40 -32.72
N GLU A 53 -0.38 5.39 -33.10
CA GLU A 53 0.64 6.16 -32.39
C GLU A 53 0.59 7.63 -32.82
N GLY A 54 0.79 8.52 -31.88
CA GLY A 54 0.94 9.95 -32.07
C GLY A 54 2.07 10.50 -31.19
N GLU A 55 2.46 11.73 -31.47
CA GLU A 55 3.51 12.44 -30.71
C GLU A 55 3.07 13.87 -30.42
N ILE A 56 3.26 14.31 -29.16
CA ILE A 56 3.21 15.73 -28.84
C ILE A 56 4.63 16.25 -28.63
N ARG A 57 4.87 17.43 -29.22
CA ARG A 57 6.11 18.18 -29.01
C ARG A 57 5.86 19.39 -28.15
N ILE A 58 6.64 19.51 -27.09
CA ILE A 58 6.63 20.63 -26.17
C ILE A 58 7.93 21.42 -26.38
N ASN A 59 7.83 22.70 -26.79
CA ASN A 59 8.96 23.53 -27.06
C ASN A 59 8.98 24.78 -26.15
N GLY A 60 10.14 25.41 -26.00
CA GLY A 60 10.31 26.61 -25.20
C GLY A 60 10.36 26.31 -23.69
N LEU A 61 10.82 25.12 -23.31
CA LEU A 61 10.99 24.76 -21.91
C LEU A 61 12.11 25.59 -21.29
N PRO A 62 11.91 26.17 -20.08
CA PRO A 62 12.94 26.86 -19.34
C PRO A 62 14.12 25.94 -19.00
N PRO A 63 15.38 26.40 -19.08
CA PRO A 63 16.55 25.56 -18.83
C PRO A 63 16.69 25.12 -17.38
N ASP A 64 16.06 25.83 -16.44
CA ASP A 64 16.01 25.54 -15.02
C ASP A 64 14.83 24.61 -14.63
N LEU A 65 13.96 24.28 -15.58
CA LEU A 65 12.87 23.35 -15.37
C LEU A 65 13.43 21.94 -15.18
N GLN A 66 13.16 21.33 -14.05
CA GLN A 66 13.64 19.97 -13.74
C GLN A 66 12.64 18.88 -14.12
N THR A 67 11.37 19.16 -13.89
CA THR A 67 10.28 18.18 -14.13
C THR A 67 9.05 18.86 -14.68
N LEU A 68 8.30 18.12 -15.49
CA LEU A 68 6.98 18.51 -15.96
C LEU A 68 6.00 17.34 -15.89
N SER A 69 4.72 17.67 -15.82
CA SER A 69 3.63 16.70 -15.88
C SER A 69 2.81 16.93 -17.14
N VAL A 70 2.47 15.82 -17.82
CA VAL A 70 1.70 15.84 -19.08
C VAL A 70 0.54 14.88 -18.99
N SER A 71 -0.64 15.36 -19.37
CA SER A 71 -1.84 14.56 -19.56
C SER A 71 -2.43 14.83 -20.93
N ILE A 72 -2.82 13.75 -21.64
CA ILE A 72 -3.57 13.81 -22.89
C ILE A 72 -4.89 13.10 -22.65
N ALA A 73 -5.98 13.80 -22.84
CA ALA A 73 -7.32 13.24 -22.70
C ALA A 73 -8.25 13.81 -23.76
N GLY A 74 -9.25 13.03 -24.16
CA GLY A 74 -10.33 13.51 -25.02
C GLY A 74 -11.07 14.68 -24.36
N ILE A 75 -11.42 15.69 -25.15
CA ILE A 75 -12.25 16.80 -24.70
C ILE A 75 -13.69 16.34 -24.73
N ASP A 76 -14.26 16.24 -23.54
CA ASP A 76 -15.66 15.86 -23.35
C ASP A 76 -16.54 17.07 -23.01
N LEU A 77 -17.85 16.81 -22.90
CA LEU A 77 -18.84 17.72 -22.31
C LEU A 77 -18.44 18.16 -20.88
N TYR A 78 -17.70 17.33 -20.18
CA TYR A 78 -16.99 17.70 -18.96
C TYR A 78 -15.76 18.55 -19.30
N LYS A 79 -15.96 19.83 -19.46
CA LYS A 79 -14.81 20.73 -19.42
C LYS A 79 -14.27 20.67 -17.98
N PRO A 80 -13.06 20.17 -17.75
CA PRO A 80 -12.52 20.18 -16.41
C PRO A 80 -12.58 21.62 -15.91
N SER A 81 -13.01 21.79 -14.66
CA SER A 81 -12.90 23.08 -14.00
C SER A 81 -11.47 23.57 -14.16
N ALA A 82 -11.27 24.87 -14.38
CA ALA A 82 -9.95 25.47 -14.29
C ALA A 82 -9.40 25.08 -12.90
N ARG A 83 -8.66 23.99 -12.84
CA ARG A 83 -8.03 23.59 -11.59
C ARG A 83 -7.00 24.66 -11.29
N SER A 84 -7.07 25.21 -10.10
CA SER A 84 -5.99 26.04 -9.60
C SER A 84 -4.69 25.23 -9.78
N GLY A 85 -3.77 25.78 -10.52
CA GLY A 85 -2.45 25.20 -10.67
C GLY A 85 -1.72 25.25 -9.33
N ILE A 86 -0.61 24.52 -9.22
CA ILE A 86 0.23 24.52 -8.00
C ILE A 86 0.64 25.94 -7.56
N VAL A 87 0.72 26.87 -8.50
CA VAL A 87 1.01 28.29 -8.22
C VAL A 87 -0.17 28.95 -7.53
N ASP A 88 -1.38 28.74 -8.03
CA ASP A 88 -2.60 29.29 -7.45
C ASP A 88 -2.84 28.68 -6.07
N TRP A 89 -2.57 27.39 -5.91
CA TRP A 89 -2.61 26.69 -4.64
C TRP A 89 -1.57 27.29 -3.65
N LYS A 90 -0.32 27.50 -4.07
CA LYS A 90 0.68 28.15 -3.24
C LYS A 90 0.30 29.58 -2.83
N GLN A 91 -0.38 30.32 -3.71
CA GLN A 91 -0.86 31.66 -3.40
C GLN A 91 -2.07 31.66 -2.48
N SER A 92 -2.89 30.61 -2.51
CA SER A 92 -4.03 30.44 -1.62
C SER A 92 -3.66 29.86 -0.26
N MET A 93 -2.45 29.28 -0.12
CA MET A 93 -1.96 28.86 1.19
C MET A 93 -1.86 30.08 2.12
N PRO A 94 -2.46 30.03 3.31
CA PRO A 94 -2.20 31.05 4.30
C PRO A 94 -0.69 31.12 4.52
N ALA A 95 -0.14 32.33 4.57
CA ALA A 95 1.26 32.54 4.89
C ALA A 95 1.54 31.73 6.16
N THR A 96 2.38 30.69 6.02
CA THR A 96 2.64 29.74 7.10
C THR A 96 3.37 30.45 8.23
N GLY A 97 2.58 31.10 9.08
CA GLY A 97 3.03 31.69 10.34
C GLY A 97 2.99 30.70 11.51
N SER A 98 2.63 29.42 11.27
CA SER A 98 2.67 28.44 12.32
C SER A 98 4.12 28.01 12.55
N SER A 99 4.64 28.40 13.70
CA SER A 99 5.90 27.89 14.23
C SER A 99 5.91 26.35 14.20
N PRO A 100 7.04 25.69 13.91
CA PRO A 100 7.14 24.23 14.07
C PRO A 100 6.69 23.72 15.42
N ALA A 101 6.71 24.59 16.45
CA ALA A 101 6.22 24.29 17.81
C ALA A 101 4.69 24.14 17.91
N ASP A 102 3.93 24.66 16.94
CA ASP A 102 2.46 24.61 16.95
C ASP A 102 1.90 23.38 16.19
N ARG A 103 2.77 22.54 15.65
CA ARG A 103 2.34 21.33 14.94
C ARG A 103 1.85 20.28 15.93
N LYS A 104 0.56 20.01 15.91
CA LYS A 104 -0.10 19.00 16.74
C LYS A 104 0.17 17.57 16.27
N PHE A 105 0.52 17.38 14.99
CA PHE A 105 0.68 16.08 14.37
C PHE A 105 2.13 15.83 13.95
N LEU A 106 2.55 14.57 14.03
CA LEU A 106 3.83 14.13 13.51
C LEU A 106 3.80 14.10 11.98
N ALA A 107 4.91 14.48 11.37
CA ALA A 107 5.02 14.42 9.91
C ALA A 107 5.38 13.00 9.44
N GLU A 108 4.60 12.47 8.52
CA GLU A 108 4.75 11.12 7.97
C GLU A 108 5.67 11.11 6.73
N TYR A 109 6.95 11.44 6.92
CA TYR A 109 7.90 11.54 5.80
C TYR A 109 8.31 10.20 5.20
N GLU A 110 8.28 9.11 5.99
CA GLU A 110 8.76 7.79 5.54
C GLU A 110 7.63 6.80 5.28
N GLY A 111 6.45 7.07 5.80
CA GLY A 111 5.28 6.22 5.70
C GLY A 111 4.31 6.47 6.85
N PRO A 112 3.18 5.76 6.88
CA PRO A 112 2.16 5.94 7.90
C PRO A 112 2.67 5.75 9.31
N ILE A 113 2.18 6.57 10.24
CA ILE A 113 2.40 6.44 11.67
C ILE A 113 1.14 5.82 12.28
N LEU A 114 1.29 4.62 12.85
CA LEU A 114 0.19 3.94 13.53
C LEU A 114 0.28 4.18 15.03
N THR A 115 -0.81 4.60 15.61
CA THR A 115 -0.94 4.82 17.04
C THR A 115 -1.86 3.81 17.69
N GLY A 116 -1.68 3.59 18.98
CA GLY A 116 -2.49 2.66 19.74
C GLY A 116 -2.17 2.68 21.22
N LYS A 117 -2.61 1.64 21.91
CA LYS A 117 -2.39 1.46 23.35
C LYS A 117 -2.02 0.03 23.70
N VAL A 118 -1.14 -0.12 24.65
CA VAL A 118 -0.88 -1.40 25.30
C VAL A 118 -1.87 -1.55 26.45
N ILE A 119 -2.65 -2.61 26.44
CA ILE A 119 -3.65 -2.92 27.46
C ILE A 119 -3.19 -4.10 28.31
N ASP A 120 -3.23 -3.96 29.63
CA ASP A 120 -3.05 -5.08 30.56
C ASP A 120 -4.39 -5.84 30.66
N LEU A 121 -4.46 -7.04 30.10
CA LEU A 121 -5.67 -7.85 30.05
C LEU A 121 -6.21 -8.25 31.43
N SER A 122 -5.38 -8.18 32.48
CA SER A 122 -5.81 -8.49 33.85
C SER A 122 -6.58 -7.36 34.51
N THR A 123 -6.33 -6.12 34.10
CA THR A 123 -6.97 -4.92 34.63
C THR A 123 -7.91 -4.23 33.65
N GLY A 124 -7.71 -4.47 32.34
CA GLY A 124 -8.40 -3.75 31.28
C GLY A 124 -7.87 -2.33 31.03
N GLU A 125 -6.83 -1.92 31.71
CA GLU A 125 -6.29 -0.55 31.66
C GLU A 125 -5.01 -0.46 30.84
N PRO A 126 -4.69 0.73 30.28
CA PRO A 126 -3.42 0.97 29.62
C PRO A 126 -2.22 0.70 30.54
N SER A 127 -1.15 0.16 29.96
CA SER A 127 0.05 -0.22 30.70
C SER A 127 1.33 0.28 30.04
N SER A 128 2.20 0.91 30.83
CA SER A 128 3.49 1.45 30.40
C SER A 128 4.68 0.70 31.01
N LYS A 129 4.53 -0.58 31.34
CA LYS A 129 5.60 -1.35 31.95
C LYS A 129 6.79 -1.48 31.00
N GLU A 130 7.98 -1.13 31.49
CA GLU A 130 9.24 -1.12 30.71
C GLU A 130 9.60 -2.47 30.07
N ALA A 131 9.16 -3.58 30.66
CA ALA A 131 9.41 -4.91 30.14
C ALA A 131 8.54 -5.27 28.91
N VAL A 132 7.55 -4.46 28.57
CA VAL A 132 6.66 -4.70 27.42
C VAL A 132 7.25 -4.06 26.17
N ARG A 133 7.34 -4.84 25.10
CA ARG A 133 7.84 -4.41 23.77
C ARG A 133 6.76 -4.66 22.74
N PRO A 134 6.01 -3.62 22.34
CA PRO A 134 5.01 -3.75 21.27
C PRO A 134 5.68 -4.07 19.94
N LEU A 135 5.12 -5.02 19.21
CA LEU A 135 5.58 -5.41 17.88
C LEU A 135 4.39 -5.48 16.95
N LEU A 136 4.55 -4.93 15.76
CA LEU A 136 3.59 -4.97 14.67
C LEU A 136 4.19 -5.77 13.53
N GLY A 137 3.46 -6.75 13.02
CA GLY A 137 3.80 -7.58 11.87
C GLY A 137 2.76 -7.50 10.78
N PHE A 138 3.11 -8.03 9.61
CA PHE A 138 2.21 -8.19 8.47
C PHE A 138 2.02 -9.68 8.22
N SER A 139 0.76 -10.10 8.05
CA SER A 139 0.47 -11.44 7.55
C SER A 139 0.75 -11.53 6.05
N GLY A 140 0.90 -12.76 5.53
CA GLY A 140 1.07 -12.99 4.09
C GLY A 140 2.46 -13.50 3.70
N GLY A 141 3.30 -13.92 4.64
CA GLY A 141 4.56 -14.63 4.38
C GLY A 141 5.80 -13.77 4.20
N GLU A 142 5.68 -12.45 3.99
CA GLU A 142 6.81 -11.54 4.01
C GLU A 142 7.20 -11.19 5.45
N ILE A 143 8.49 -11.21 5.75
CA ILE A 143 8.97 -10.74 7.05
C ILE A 143 8.97 -9.21 7.04
N ARG A 144 7.91 -8.61 7.63
CA ARG A 144 7.76 -7.17 7.74
C ARG A 144 7.32 -6.84 9.17
N LEU A 145 8.26 -6.35 9.97
CA LEU A 145 8.07 -6.12 11.41
C LEU A 145 8.50 -4.72 11.80
N PHE A 146 7.71 -4.10 12.67
CA PHE A 146 7.98 -2.79 13.24
C PHE A 146 7.82 -2.83 14.75
N GLY A 147 8.80 -2.32 15.46
CA GLY A 147 8.69 -2.18 16.90
C GLY A 147 8.02 -0.86 17.29
N GLY A 148 7.13 -0.93 18.28
CA GLY A 148 6.45 0.21 18.83
C GLY A 148 7.28 0.94 19.89
N GLN A 149 7.19 2.27 19.90
CA GLN A 149 7.67 3.10 20.98
C GLN A 149 6.56 3.25 22.02
N LEU A 150 6.83 2.75 23.24
CA LEU A 150 5.88 2.78 24.35
C LEU A 150 6.06 4.06 25.15
N GLY A 151 5.00 4.84 25.28
CA GLY A 151 4.95 6.04 26.11
C GLY A 151 4.51 5.78 27.54
N PRO A 152 4.57 6.80 28.41
CA PRO A 152 4.38 6.65 29.87
C PRO A 152 2.95 6.34 30.29
N ALA A 153 1.93 6.64 29.47
CA ALA A 153 0.53 6.33 29.74
C ALA A 153 0.02 5.09 28.98
N GLY A 154 0.95 4.27 28.43
CA GLY A 154 0.60 3.05 27.70
C GLY A 154 0.27 3.26 26.23
N GLU A 155 0.41 4.50 25.74
CA GLU A 155 0.33 4.80 24.32
C GLU A 155 1.50 4.17 23.56
N VAL A 156 1.23 3.71 22.34
CA VAL A 156 2.24 3.15 21.45
C VAL A 156 2.23 3.83 20.11
N ILE A 157 3.42 4.06 19.55
CA ILE A 157 3.61 4.62 18.22
C ILE A 157 4.49 3.68 17.42
N PHE A 158 4.01 3.30 16.23
CA PHE A 158 4.76 2.54 15.23
C PHE A 158 5.10 3.44 14.05
N PHE A 159 6.38 3.65 13.80
CA PHE A 159 6.87 4.29 12.58
C PHE A 159 7.01 3.22 11.51
N THR A 160 6.03 3.17 10.62
CA THR A 160 6.03 2.19 9.54
C THR A 160 6.58 2.80 8.26
N LYS A 161 7.03 1.95 7.33
CA LYS A 161 7.59 2.41 6.05
C LYS A 161 6.95 1.64 4.92
N HIS A 162 6.66 2.36 3.84
CA HIS A 162 6.22 1.75 2.57
C HIS A 162 5.04 0.77 2.72
N ILE A 163 4.01 1.17 3.48
CA ILE A 163 2.76 0.43 3.51
C ILE A 163 1.85 1.01 2.44
N SER A 164 1.67 0.27 1.35
CA SER A 164 0.74 0.63 0.29
C SER A 164 -0.24 -0.51 0.03
N GLY A 165 -1.48 -0.15 -0.29
CA GLY A 165 -2.57 -1.13 -0.49
C GLY A 165 -3.16 -1.64 0.82
N THR A 166 -4.02 -2.64 0.70
CA THR A 166 -4.70 -3.27 1.85
C THR A 166 -3.87 -4.43 2.39
N HIS A 167 -3.66 -4.43 3.70
CA HIS A 167 -2.90 -5.45 4.42
C HIS A 167 -3.65 -5.89 5.66
N GLU A 168 -3.47 -7.12 6.06
CA GLU A 168 -3.76 -7.55 7.41
C GLU A 168 -2.51 -7.35 8.25
N ILE A 169 -2.63 -6.57 9.31
CA ILE A 169 -1.58 -6.33 10.30
C ILE A 169 -1.87 -7.09 11.58
N VAL A 170 -0.81 -7.50 12.25
CA VAL A 170 -0.87 -8.27 13.49
C VAL A 170 -0.06 -7.56 14.54
N THR A 171 -0.64 -7.38 15.72
CA THR A 171 0.08 -6.82 16.85
C THR A 171 0.23 -7.81 17.99
N VAL A 172 1.41 -7.79 18.59
CA VAL A 172 1.74 -8.58 19.79
C VAL A 172 2.51 -7.72 20.78
N ALA A 173 2.40 -8.06 22.05
CA ALA A 173 3.19 -7.46 23.12
C ALA A 173 4.21 -8.47 23.64
N LEU A 174 5.48 -8.28 23.28
CA LEU A 174 6.57 -9.12 23.79
C LEU A 174 6.84 -8.76 25.25
N SER A 175 6.71 -9.73 26.14
CA SER A 175 7.01 -9.58 27.56
C SER A 175 7.30 -10.95 28.18
N PRO A 176 7.88 -11.03 29.38
CA PRO A 176 8.00 -12.29 30.11
C PRO A 176 6.65 -13.01 30.34
N SER A 177 5.56 -12.21 30.33
CA SER A 177 4.17 -12.70 30.43
C SER A 177 3.39 -12.26 29.18
N SER A 178 3.75 -12.78 28.01
CA SER A 178 3.24 -12.33 26.70
C SER A 178 1.70 -12.36 26.60
N SER A 179 1.04 -13.38 27.13
CA SER A 179 -0.42 -13.49 27.13
C SER A 179 -1.17 -12.47 28.00
N ARG A 180 -0.45 -11.68 28.78
CA ARG A 180 -1.03 -10.67 29.68
C ARG A 180 -1.33 -9.34 28.99
N TYR A 181 -0.61 -9.00 27.94
CA TYR A 181 -0.68 -7.68 27.33
C TYR A 181 -1.18 -7.81 25.89
N ARG A 182 -1.98 -6.82 25.48
CA ARG A 182 -2.49 -6.66 24.13
C ARG A 182 -2.15 -5.28 23.59
N VAL A 183 -1.93 -5.19 22.30
CA VAL A 183 -1.72 -3.90 21.61
C VAL A 183 -2.92 -3.61 20.72
N ASP A 184 -3.69 -2.60 21.08
CA ASP A 184 -4.83 -2.13 20.32
C ASP A 184 -4.41 -0.95 19.45
N ILE A 185 -4.64 -1.02 18.14
CA ILE A 185 -4.36 0.06 17.20
C ILE A 185 -5.58 0.98 17.09
N GLU A 186 -5.35 2.29 17.13
CA GLU A 186 -6.36 3.30 16.88
C GLU A 186 -6.58 3.44 15.36
N SER A 187 -7.84 3.62 14.95
CA SER A 187 -8.15 3.87 13.54
C SER A 187 -7.52 5.20 13.10
N PRO A 188 -6.74 5.21 12.01
CA PRO A 188 -6.17 6.45 11.49
C PRO A 188 -7.21 7.32 10.77
N TYR A 189 -8.42 6.81 10.57
CA TYR A 189 -9.46 7.49 9.82
C TYR A 189 -10.40 8.25 10.74
N ALA A 190 -10.78 9.46 10.34
CA ALA A 190 -11.82 10.22 11.02
C ALA A 190 -13.16 9.48 10.89
N THR A 191 -13.82 9.27 12.01
CA THR A 191 -15.13 8.58 12.08
C THR A 191 -16.31 9.43 11.60
N HIS A 192 -16.11 10.75 11.54
CA HIS A 192 -17.15 11.69 11.12
C HIS A 192 -16.53 12.74 10.18
N PRO A 193 -17.15 13.00 9.03
CA PRO A 193 -16.73 14.11 8.18
C PRO A 193 -17.04 15.42 8.93
N GLU A 194 -16.06 16.30 9.09
CA GLU A 194 -16.24 17.61 9.73
C GLU A 194 -17.05 18.59 8.87
N LYS A 195 -17.21 18.30 7.59
CA LYS A 195 -17.92 19.16 6.64
C LYS A 195 -19.04 18.41 5.94
N GLU A 196 -20.16 19.08 5.78
CA GLU A 196 -21.21 18.59 4.88
C GLU A 196 -20.64 18.50 3.45
N LEU A 197 -20.75 17.32 2.85
CA LEU A 197 -20.40 17.14 1.44
C LEU A 197 -21.37 17.96 0.59
N LEU A 198 -20.82 18.73 -0.35
CA LEU A 198 -21.65 19.44 -1.33
C LEU A 198 -22.46 18.42 -2.12
N ALA A 199 -23.77 18.67 -2.21
CA ALA A 199 -24.64 17.82 -3.01
C ALA A 199 -24.16 17.80 -4.48
N LEU A 200 -23.97 16.60 -5.02
CA LEU A 200 -23.64 16.44 -6.42
C LEU A 200 -24.81 16.94 -7.28
N ARG A 201 -24.54 17.87 -8.18
CA ARG A 201 -25.51 18.39 -9.13
C ARG A 201 -25.11 17.97 -10.53
N LEU A 202 -25.98 17.21 -11.20
CA LEU A 202 -25.78 16.73 -12.56
C LEU A 202 -26.64 17.51 -13.54
N ASN A 203 -26.05 17.85 -14.68
CA ASN A 203 -26.85 18.41 -15.79
C ASN A 203 -27.52 17.26 -16.55
N PRO A 204 -28.83 17.29 -16.78
CA PRO A 204 -29.54 16.27 -17.57
C PRO A 204 -28.95 16.05 -18.96
N ALA A 205 -28.36 17.07 -19.58
CA ALA A 205 -27.70 16.97 -20.88
C ALA A 205 -26.47 16.03 -20.87
N TRP A 206 -25.96 15.65 -19.72
CA TRP A 206 -24.82 14.73 -19.59
C TRP A 206 -25.24 13.25 -19.49
N GLN A 207 -26.53 12.96 -19.43
CA GLN A 207 -27.04 11.62 -19.17
C GLN A 207 -26.48 10.60 -20.16
N ASP A 208 -26.56 10.88 -21.48
CA ASP A 208 -26.12 9.95 -22.51
C ASP A 208 -24.61 9.67 -22.43
N GLU A 209 -23.84 10.70 -22.14
CA GLU A 209 -22.37 10.55 -22.01
C GLU A 209 -22.00 9.78 -20.74
N LEU A 210 -22.66 10.04 -19.62
CA LEU A 210 -22.48 9.28 -18.38
C LEU A 210 -22.83 7.80 -18.57
N VAL A 211 -23.91 7.51 -19.28
CA VAL A 211 -24.28 6.12 -19.59
C VAL A 211 -23.22 5.46 -20.47
N LYS A 212 -22.75 6.13 -21.54
CA LYS A 212 -21.68 5.60 -22.40
C LYS A 212 -20.42 5.29 -21.59
N ARG A 213 -20.00 6.18 -20.70
CA ARG A 213 -18.84 5.98 -19.83
C ARG A 213 -19.04 4.81 -18.87
N SER A 214 -20.23 4.71 -18.27
CA SER A 214 -20.56 3.59 -17.39
C SER A 214 -20.50 2.26 -18.12
N VAL A 215 -21.07 2.18 -19.33
CA VAL A 215 -21.00 0.98 -20.18
C VAL A 215 -19.54 0.69 -20.56
N GLY A 216 -18.78 1.71 -20.97
CA GLY A 216 -17.35 1.57 -21.28
C GLY A 216 -16.54 0.99 -20.13
N LEU A 217 -16.76 1.48 -18.91
CA LEU A 217 -16.11 0.95 -17.70
C LEU A 217 -16.50 -0.50 -17.42
N GLN A 218 -17.78 -0.86 -17.57
CA GLN A 218 -18.24 -2.24 -17.38
C GLN A 218 -17.62 -3.19 -18.40
N VAL A 219 -17.53 -2.76 -19.67
CA VAL A 219 -16.88 -3.53 -20.73
C VAL A 219 -15.38 -3.72 -20.40
N LEU A 220 -14.68 -2.66 -20.04
CA LEU A 220 -13.29 -2.75 -19.64
C LEU A 220 -13.09 -3.72 -18.46
N HIS A 221 -13.98 -3.66 -17.48
CA HIS A 221 -13.95 -4.59 -16.34
C HIS A 221 -14.22 -6.04 -16.77
N ALA A 222 -15.20 -6.26 -17.65
CA ALA A 222 -15.51 -7.59 -18.17
C ALA A 222 -14.32 -8.23 -18.92
N TYR A 223 -13.50 -7.42 -19.57
CA TYR A 223 -12.26 -7.86 -20.23
C TYR A 223 -11.04 -7.84 -19.29
N ARG A 224 -11.24 -7.65 -17.99
CA ARG A 224 -10.18 -7.61 -16.95
C ARG A 224 -9.08 -6.58 -17.27
N SER A 225 -9.46 -5.41 -17.76
CA SER A 225 -8.49 -4.34 -18.06
C SER A 225 -7.79 -3.79 -16.83
N ASP A 226 -8.38 -3.91 -15.65
CA ASP A 226 -7.80 -3.64 -14.35
C ASP A 226 -6.59 -4.55 -14.06
N SER A 227 -6.54 -5.77 -14.61
CA SER A 227 -5.34 -6.63 -14.54
C SER A 227 -4.15 -6.08 -15.35
N LEU A 228 -4.39 -5.08 -16.19
CA LEU A 228 -3.36 -4.38 -16.96
C LEU A 228 -2.76 -3.19 -16.18
N VAL A 229 -3.37 -2.80 -15.08
CA VAL A 229 -2.80 -1.79 -14.17
C VAL A 229 -1.56 -2.40 -13.53
N ARG A 230 -0.41 -1.87 -13.90
CA ARG A 230 0.87 -2.27 -13.28
C ARG A 230 1.12 -1.38 -12.08
N GLU A 231 1.30 -2.01 -10.94
CA GLU A 231 1.83 -1.36 -9.76
C GLU A 231 3.36 -1.39 -9.83
N LYS A 232 3.98 -0.35 -9.32
CA LYS A 232 5.43 -0.33 -9.19
C LYS A 232 5.80 -1.37 -8.13
N ALA A 233 6.58 -2.36 -8.52
CA ALA A 233 7.06 -3.36 -7.58
C ALA A 233 7.83 -2.68 -6.45
N GLU A 234 7.37 -2.86 -5.23
CA GLU A 234 8.09 -2.43 -4.04
C GLU A 234 9.26 -3.37 -3.78
N LYS A 235 10.35 -2.81 -3.22
CA LYS A 235 11.45 -3.66 -2.77
C LYS A 235 10.99 -4.40 -1.51
N PRO A 236 11.35 -5.70 -1.38
CA PRO A 236 11.06 -6.43 -0.16
C PRO A 236 11.62 -5.67 1.06
N TRP A 237 10.82 -5.56 2.12
CA TRP A 237 11.25 -4.93 3.36
C TRP A 237 12.42 -5.68 3.99
N PHE A 238 12.30 -7.00 4.07
CA PHE A 238 13.33 -7.88 4.58
C PHE A 238 14.18 -8.42 3.42
N GLN A 239 15.41 -7.95 3.31
CA GLN A 239 16.29 -8.23 2.17
C GLN A 239 17.34 -9.31 2.45
N TRP A 240 17.39 -9.85 3.67
CA TRP A 240 18.31 -10.91 4.01
C TRP A 240 17.85 -12.24 3.40
N GLN A 241 18.81 -13.00 2.92
CA GLN A 241 18.57 -14.37 2.47
C GLN A 241 18.65 -15.31 3.68
N PRO A 242 17.82 -16.36 3.74
CA PRO A 242 17.94 -17.36 4.79
C PRO A 242 19.26 -18.11 4.70
N ASP A 243 19.87 -18.41 5.83
CA ASP A 243 21.04 -19.28 5.91
C ASP A 243 20.68 -20.71 5.53
N TRP A 244 19.49 -21.15 5.89
CA TRP A 244 18.92 -22.42 5.50
C TRP A 244 17.46 -22.26 5.10
N SER A 245 17.09 -22.97 4.04
CA SER A 245 15.73 -23.00 3.51
C SER A 245 15.36 -24.45 3.21
N TYR A 246 14.27 -24.89 3.80
CA TYR A 246 13.78 -26.28 3.70
C TYR A 246 12.40 -26.27 3.07
N LEU A 247 12.30 -26.82 1.85
CA LEU A 247 11.01 -27.12 1.22
C LEU A 247 10.56 -28.50 1.72
N LEU A 248 9.55 -28.54 2.57
CA LEU A 248 9.17 -29.77 3.25
C LEU A 248 8.64 -30.86 2.31
N ASP A 249 8.18 -30.49 1.11
CA ASP A 249 7.75 -31.46 0.09
C ASP A 249 8.91 -32.26 -0.54
N GLU A 250 10.15 -31.79 -0.36
CA GLU A 250 11.35 -32.51 -0.82
C GLU A 250 11.80 -33.59 0.16
N TYR A 251 11.14 -33.68 1.33
CA TYR A 251 11.49 -34.60 2.41
C TYR A 251 10.32 -35.52 2.75
N THR A 252 10.62 -36.57 3.52
CA THR A 252 9.56 -37.40 4.12
C THR A 252 8.70 -36.54 5.04
N ARG A 253 7.39 -36.54 4.82
CA ARG A 253 6.44 -35.74 5.62
C ARG A 253 6.19 -36.40 6.96
N PHE A 254 6.55 -35.76 8.04
CA PHE A 254 6.25 -36.16 9.40
C PHE A 254 4.89 -35.62 9.86
N THR A 255 4.33 -36.22 10.87
CA THR A 255 3.02 -35.83 11.42
C THR A 255 3.11 -34.87 12.58
N THR A 256 4.31 -34.67 13.13
CA THR A 256 4.57 -33.71 14.22
C THR A 256 5.65 -32.71 13.85
N MET A 257 5.49 -31.46 14.28
CA MET A 257 6.49 -30.43 14.05
C MET A 257 7.79 -30.72 14.80
N GLU A 258 7.71 -31.43 15.93
CA GLU A 258 8.89 -31.84 16.69
C GLU A 258 9.78 -32.77 15.88
N GLU A 259 9.20 -33.76 15.20
CA GLU A 259 9.93 -34.66 14.29
C GLU A 259 10.56 -33.91 13.13
N VAL A 260 9.80 -32.98 12.48
CA VAL A 260 10.32 -32.15 11.39
C VAL A 260 11.56 -31.38 11.81
N VAL A 261 11.52 -30.73 12.99
CA VAL A 261 12.64 -29.92 13.47
C VAL A 261 13.84 -30.81 13.85
N ILE A 262 13.62 -31.93 14.51
CA ILE A 262 14.69 -32.80 14.98
C ILE A 262 15.42 -33.48 13.79
N GLU A 263 14.64 -33.99 12.84
CA GLU A 263 15.18 -34.84 11.77
C GLU A 263 15.74 -34.04 10.59
N PHE A 264 15.16 -32.87 10.27
CA PHE A 264 15.53 -32.15 9.05
C PHE A 264 16.19 -30.80 9.25
N ILE A 265 16.00 -30.15 10.43
CA ILE A 265 16.41 -28.76 10.56
C ILE A 265 17.51 -28.63 11.61
N PRO A 266 18.79 -28.92 11.29
CA PRO A 266 19.87 -28.87 12.26
C PRO A 266 20.10 -27.48 12.85
N GLY A 267 19.61 -26.41 12.18
CA GLY A 267 19.66 -25.03 12.65
C GLY A 267 18.66 -24.67 13.74
N LEU A 268 17.67 -25.54 14.01
CA LEU A 268 16.65 -25.34 15.02
C LEU A 268 16.73 -26.40 16.12
N ARG A 269 16.47 -26.01 17.37
CA ARG A 269 16.38 -26.93 18.51
C ARG A 269 15.30 -26.47 19.47
N PHE A 270 14.67 -27.47 20.10
CA PHE A 270 13.77 -27.24 21.23
C PHE A 270 14.55 -27.14 22.54
N ARG A 271 14.22 -26.13 23.32
CA ARG A 271 14.76 -25.93 24.66
C ARG A 271 13.64 -25.75 25.67
N LYS A 272 13.76 -26.38 26.83
CA LYS A 272 12.87 -26.14 27.97
C LYS A 272 13.52 -25.16 28.93
N MET A 273 12.86 -24.00 29.13
CA MET A 273 13.30 -22.94 30.04
C MET A 273 12.13 -22.60 30.97
N ASP A 274 12.37 -22.66 32.26
CA ASP A 274 11.36 -22.37 33.30
C ASP A 274 10.03 -23.11 33.09
N GLY A 275 10.13 -24.35 32.60
CA GLY A 275 8.97 -25.19 32.31
C GLY A 275 8.33 -24.97 30.92
N VAL A 276 8.70 -23.92 30.20
CA VAL A 276 8.16 -23.57 28.87
C VAL A 276 9.10 -24.06 27.76
N ARG A 277 8.55 -24.71 26.74
CA ARG A 277 9.31 -25.11 25.56
C ARG A 277 9.46 -23.91 24.62
N ARG A 278 10.69 -23.69 24.15
CA ARG A 278 11.01 -22.64 23.18
C ARG A 278 11.79 -23.21 22.02
N LEU A 279 11.56 -22.64 20.84
CA LEU A 279 12.36 -22.88 19.65
C LEU A 279 13.58 -21.95 19.70
N ALA A 280 14.77 -22.51 19.48
CA ALA A 280 16.03 -21.75 19.44
C ALA A 280 16.72 -21.96 18.09
N VAL A 281 17.27 -20.87 17.55
CA VAL A 281 18.05 -20.86 16.31
C VAL A 281 19.55 -20.97 16.65
N LEU A 282 20.30 -21.71 15.83
CA LEU A 282 21.74 -21.80 15.93
C LEU A 282 22.36 -20.44 15.62
N THR A 283 23.26 -19.95 16.50
CA THR A 283 23.98 -18.69 16.28
C THR A 283 25.34 -18.89 15.60
N GLU A 284 25.83 -17.87 14.91
CA GLU A 284 27.14 -17.88 14.27
C GLU A 284 28.32 -17.71 15.24
N GLU A 285 28.11 -17.02 16.36
CA GLU A 285 29.18 -16.63 17.29
C GLU A 285 29.71 -17.78 18.16
N ARG A 286 28.94 -18.87 18.28
CA ARG A 286 29.35 -20.06 19.05
C ARG A 286 28.77 -21.31 18.44
N ILE A 287 29.49 -22.41 18.54
CA ILE A 287 28.92 -23.74 18.29
C ILE A 287 27.93 -24.03 19.41
N GLY A 288 26.68 -23.59 19.20
CA GLY A 288 25.61 -23.73 20.17
C GLY A 288 24.35 -22.99 19.77
N TYR A 289 23.28 -23.26 20.51
CA TYR A 289 21.97 -22.62 20.27
C TYR A 289 21.74 -21.50 21.26
N THR A 290 21.24 -20.37 20.80
CA THR A 290 20.82 -19.28 21.69
C THR A 290 19.60 -19.70 22.50
N ILE A 291 19.63 -19.31 23.75
CA ILE A 291 18.60 -19.65 24.68
C ILE A 291 17.62 -18.49 24.78
N GLY A 292 16.45 -18.67 24.18
CA GLY A 292 15.26 -17.94 24.60
C GLY A 292 14.84 -16.69 23.82
N ASN A 293 15.59 -16.23 22.84
CA ASN A 293 15.26 -14.95 22.17
C ASN A 293 15.15 -15.06 20.64
N SER A 294 14.85 -16.25 20.14
CA SER A 294 14.62 -16.42 18.70
C SER A 294 13.24 -15.94 18.31
N LEU A 295 13.15 -15.20 17.23
CA LEU A 295 11.89 -14.79 16.62
C LEU A 295 11.32 -15.96 15.83
N VAL A 296 10.10 -16.34 16.13
CA VAL A 296 9.36 -17.37 15.40
C VAL A 296 8.20 -16.72 14.67
N LEU A 297 8.10 -17.00 13.39
CA LEU A 297 7.06 -16.46 12.51
C LEU A 297 6.27 -17.59 11.85
N LEU A 298 4.97 -17.40 11.71
CA LEU A 298 4.11 -18.21 10.85
C LEU A 298 3.43 -17.27 9.84
N ASP A 299 3.76 -17.41 8.58
CA ASP A 299 3.28 -16.53 7.50
C ASP A 299 3.43 -15.03 7.83
N GLY A 300 4.60 -14.64 8.37
CA GLY A 300 4.90 -13.27 8.81
C GLY A 300 4.38 -12.89 10.19
N ILE A 301 3.50 -13.70 10.79
CA ILE A 301 2.89 -13.45 12.09
C ILE A 301 3.86 -13.82 13.21
N PRO A 302 4.21 -12.89 14.13
CA PRO A 302 5.04 -13.20 15.28
C PRO A 302 4.33 -14.16 16.25
N ILE A 303 4.94 -15.29 16.52
CA ILE A 303 4.43 -16.31 17.45
C ILE A 303 5.16 -16.16 18.78
N THR A 304 4.49 -15.63 19.78
CA THR A 304 5.06 -15.39 21.12
C THR A 304 5.06 -16.65 22.01
N ASP A 305 4.03 -17.47 21.88
CA ASP A 305 3.97 -18.80 22.50
C ASP A 305 4.38 -19.87 21.48
N HIS A 306 5.62 -20.35 21.62
CA HIS A 306 6.15 -21.35 20.70
C HIS A 306 5.45 -22.72 20.79
N GLU A 307 4.63 -22.98 21.83
CA GLU A 307 3.77 -24.18 21.88
C GLU A 307 2.77 -24.25 20.74
N ILE A 308 2.40 -23.09 20.18
CA ILE A 308 1.54 -23.00 18.99
C ILE A 308 2.21 -23.71 17.81
N ILE A 309 3.49 -23.46 17.58
CA ILE A 309 4.25 -24.09 16.49
C ILE A 309 4.42 -25.59 16.74
N PHE A 310 4.67 -26.02 18.00
CA PHE A 310 4.80 -27.44 18.31
C PHE A 310 3.53 -28.22 18.02
N LYS A 311 2.37 -27.62 18.25
CA LYS A 311 1.06 -28.22 18.01
C LYS A 311 0.56 -27.99 16.58
N TYR A 312 1.24 -27.15 15.81
CA TYR A 312 0.82 -26.84 14.44
C TYR A 312 1.05 -28.05 13.53
N ASP A 313 0.08 -28.31 12.66
CA ASP A 313 0.15 -29.41 11.70
C ASP A 313 1.24 -29.15 10.64
N PRO A 314 2.34 -29.91 10.63
CA PRO A 314 3.43 -29.70 9.67
C PRO A 314 3.01 -29.96 8.23
N LEU A 315 1.92 -30.69 7.97
CA LEU A 315 1.41 -30.92 6.62
C LEU A 315 0.86 -29.64 5.98
N LYS A 316 0.56 -28.62 6.79
CA LYS A 316 0.14 -27.28 6.32
C LYS A 316 1.33 -26.36 6.00
N ILE A 317 2.54 -26.73 6.41
CA ILE A 317 3.76 -25.95 6.16
C ILE A 317 4.41 -26.44 4.89
N ARG A 318 4.65 -25.51 3.98
CA ARG A 318 5.40 -25.73 2.74
C ARG A 318 6.89 -25.56 2.94
N LYS A 319 7.29 -24.49 3.65
CA LYS A 319 8.70 -24.09 3.75
C LYS A 319 9.05 -23.61 5.15
N ILE A 320 10.29 -23.87 5.57
CA ILE A 320 10.87 -23.33 6.79
C ILE A 320 12.19 -22.65 6.41
N ASP A 321 12.29 -21.34 6.67
CA ASP A 321 13.49 -20.54 6.50
C ASP A 321 14.11 -20.23 7.86
N VAL A 322 15.41 -20.38 7.97
CA VAL A 322 16.18 -20.11 9.18
C VAL A 322 17.24 -19.06 8.90
N TYR A 323 17.19 -17.97 9.64
CA TYR A 323 18.15 -16.88 9.57
C TYR A 323 18.96 -16.83 10.86
N LYS A 324 20.26 -16.90 10.72
CA LYS A 324 21.20 -16.79 11.83
C LYS A 324 21.52 -15.33 12.12
N GLY A 325 22.18 -15.10 13.26
CA GLY A 325 22.65 -13.78 13.64
C GLY A 325 21.65 -13.01 14.50
N LYS A 326 21.90 -11.72 14.64
CA LYS A 326 21.11 -10.84 15.50
C LYS A 326 20.29 -9.87 14.67
N TYR A 327 19.00 -9.83 14.95
CA TYR A 327 18.04 -8.94 14.32
C TYR A 327 17.42 -8.01 15.35
N VAL A 328 17.23 -6.75 14.99
CA VAL A 328 16.67 -5.74 15.88
C VAL A 328 15.38 -5.20 15.31
N PHE A 329 14.31 -5.37 16.05
CA PHE A 329 13.02 -4.80 15.75
C PHE A 329 12.51 -4.02 16.97
N GLY A 330 12.34 -2.69 16.82
CA GLY A 330 11.83 -1.84 17.89
C GLY A 330 12.61 -1.88 19.21
N GLY A 331 13.93 -1.98 19.14
CA GLY A 331 14.76 -2.09 20.34
C GLY A 331 14.79 -3.48 20.98
N GLN A 332 14.03 -4.46 20.44
CA GLN A 332 14.13 -5.86 20.82
C GLN A 332 15.16 -6.56 19.95
N ILE A 333 16.10 -7.28 20.58
CA ILE A 333 17.11 -8.07 19.89
C ILE A 333 16.63 -9.52 19.85
N PHE A 334 16.69 -10.10 18.65
CA PHE A 334 16.42 -11.52 18.44
C PHE A 334 17.68 -12.23 17.96
N ASP A 335 17.96 -13.38 18.55
CA ASP A 335 19.11 -14.24 18.22
C ASP A 335 18.66 -15.30 17.18
N GLY A 336 18.41 -14.84 15.97
CA GLY A 336 17.92 -15.64 14.85
C GLY A 336 16.42 -15.56 14.65
N ILE A 337 16.01 -15.93 13.43
CA ILE A 337 14.60 -15.98 13.00
C ILE A 337 14.31 -17.37 12.44
N ALA A 338 13.20 -17.98 12.87
CA ALA A 338 12.62 -19.17 12.25
C ALA A 338 11.29 -18.79 11.63
N SER A 339 11.22 -18.81 10.29
CA SER A 339 10.04 -18.43 9.53
C SER A 339 9.39 -19.66 8.90
N PHE A 340 8.18 -19.93 9.31
CA PHE A 340 7.33 -21.01 8.79
C PHE A 340 6.36 -20.42 7.78
N SER A 341 6.31 -20.99 6.58
CA SER A 341 5.43 -20.54 5.51
C SER A 341 4.45 -21.65 5.14
N SER A 342 3.17 -21.37 5.20
CA SER A 342 2.12 -22.25 4.68
C SER A 342 2.07 -22.19 3.14
N TYR A 343 1.25 -23.04 2.51
CA TYR A 343 1.16 -23.09 1.04
C TYR A 343 0.61 -21.83 0.42
N GLU A 344 -0.37 -21.19 1.05
CA GLU A 344 -1.07 -20.02 0.56
C GLU A 344 -0.76 -18.76 1.39
N HIS A 345 0.17 -18.85 2.35
CA HIS A 345 0.52 -17.75 3.25
C HIS A 345 -0.67 -17.17 4.03
N ASN A 346 -1.61 -18.04 4.41
CA ASN A 346 -2.86 -17.70 5.09
C ASN A 346 -3.02 -18.40 6.44
N TYR A 347 -1.92 -18.89 7.03
CA TYR A 347 -1.82 -19.48 8.37
C TYR A 347 -2.99 -20.42 8.74
N PRO A 348 -3.31 -21.45 7.92
CA PRO A 348 -4.54 -22.22 8.03
C PRO A 348 -4.65 -22.97 9.38
N GLY A 349 -5.66 -22.60 10.17
CA GLY A 349 -5.92 -23.21 11.47
C GLY A 349 -5.01 -22.72 12.60
N LEU A 350 -4.36 -21.57 12.44
CA LEU A 350 -3.68 -20.87 13.54
C LEU A 350 -4.72 -20.45 14.58
N VAL A 351 -4.46 -20.81 15.83
CA VAL A 351 -5.25 -20.38 16.98
C VAL A 351 -4.35 -19.56 17.89
N VAL A 352 -4.69 -18.31 18.11
CA VAL A 352 -3.99 -17.39 18.99
C VAL A 352 -4.88 -17.01 20.17
N ASP A 353 -4.27 -16.51 21.23
CA ASP A 353 -4.98 -15.98 22.38
C ASP A 353 -5.36 -14.48 22.19
N ASN A 354 -6.02 -13.90 23.19
CA ASN A 354 -6.47 -12.52 23.16
C ASN A 354 -5.32 -11.49 23.20
N SER A 355 -4.06 -11.90 23.38
CA SER A 355 -2.90 -11.01 23.35
C SER A 355 -2.45 -10.66 21.94
N THR A 356 -2.83 -11.47 20.95
CA THR A 356 -2.56 -11.25 19.54
C THR A 356 -3.79 -10.65 18.88
N GLN A 357 -3.64 -9.53 18.19
CA GLN A 357 -4.73 -8.85 17.49
C GLN A 357 -4.45 -8.76 15.99
N PHE A 358 -5.50 -8.93 15.21
CA PHE A 358 -5.49 -8.79 13.75
C PHE A 358 -6.33 -7.59 13.36
N PHE A 359 -5.84 -6.81 12.42
CA PHE A 359 -6.51 -5.62 11.91
C PHE A 359 -6.39 -5.57 10.40
N ASP A 360 -7.50 -5.31 9.73
CA ASP A 360 -7.48 -4.90 8.33
C ASP A 360 -7.02 -3.44 8.27
N TYR A 361 -5.92 -3.20 7.59
CA TYR A 361 -5.35 -1.88 7.43
C TYR A 361 -5.23 -1.51 5.96
N GLU A 362 -5.79 -0.37 5.60
CA GLU A 362 -5.63 0.21 4.29
C GLU A 362 -4.53 1.28 4.35
N GLY A 363 -3.39 0.96 3.77
CA GLY A 363 -2.26 1.87 3.64
C GLY A 363 -2.48 2.92 2.56
N THR A 364 -1.40 3.63 2.22
CA THR A 364 -1.43 4.57 1.09
C THR A 364 -1.67 3.81 -0.22
N GLN A 365 -2.26 4.49 -1.20
CA GLN A 365 -2.45 3.89 -2.51
C GLN A 365 -1.09 3.50 -3.12
N ALA A 366 -0.98 2.25 -3.59
CA ALA A 366 0.20 1.81 -4.32
C ALA A 366 0.43 2.69 -5.56
N GLN A 367 1.69 3.03 -5.83
CA GLN A 367 2.03 3.84 -6.99
C GLN A 367 1.71 3.09 -8.27
N ARG A 368 0.66 3.52 -8.96
CA ARG A 368 0.23 2.93 -10.22
C ARG A 368 1.02 3.53 -11.38
N ILE A 369 1.42 2.68 -12.32
CA ILE A 369 1.96 3.10 -13.61
C ILE A 369 0.78 3.23 -14.56
N PHE A 370 0.65 4.41 -15.19
CA PHE A 370 -0.40 4.63 -16.17
C PHE A 370 -0.24 3.63 -17.34
N TYR A 371 -1.29 2.86 -17.56
CA TYR A 371 -1.31 1.89 -18.65
C TYR A 371 -1.56 2.58 -19.99
N MET A 372 -0.64 2.41 -20.91
CA MET A 372 -0.76 2.84 -22.29
C MET A 372 -0.43 1.67 -23.21
N PRO A 373 -1.42 1.07 -23.90
CA PRO A 373 -1.17 -0.02 -24.84
C PRO A 373 -0.33 0.47 -26.01
N ALA A 374 0.50 -0.40 -26.53
CA ALA A 374 1.26 -0.15 -27.75
C ALA A 374 0.60 -0.93 -28.90
N TYR A 375 0.16 -0.26 -29.94
CA TYR A 375 -0.44 -0.86 -31.12
C TYR A 375 0.58 -0.88 -32.27
N ARG A 376 1.65 -1.66 -32.10
CA ARG A 376 2.79 -1.72 -33.05
C ARG A 376 2.52 -2.61 -34.25
N THR A 377 1.68 -3.62 -34.09
CA THR A 377 1.38 -4.61 -35.12
C THR A 377 -0.08 -4.54 -35.54
N GLU A 378 -0.39 -4.98 -36.75
CA GLU A 378 -1.76 -5.06 -37.22
C GLU A 378 -2.62 -6.03 -36.39
N ALA A 379 -2.02 -7.06 -35.82
CA ALA A 379 -2.71 -7.97 -34.92
C ALA A 379 -3.14 -7.28 -33.61
N GLU A 380 -2.28 -6.44 -33.03
CA GLU A 380 -2.58 -5.65 -31.83
C GLU A 380 -3.69 -4.62 -32.14
N LYS A 381 -3.63 -3.95 -33.27
CA LYS A 381 -4.67 -2.99 -33.70
C LYS A 381 -6.03 -3.66 -33.90
N ARG A 382 -6.06 -4.91 -34.35
CA ARG A 382 -7.28 -5.71 -34.57
C ARG A 382 -7.68 -6.56 -33.37
N SER A 383 -7.05 -6.35 -32.22
CA SER A 383 -7.40 -7.07 -31.00
C SER A 383 -8.90 -6.91 -30.68
N PRO A 384 -9.62 -8.01 -30.36
CA PRO A 384 -11.02 -7.93 -29.97
C PRO A 384 -11.24 -7.29 -28.60
N VAL A 385 -10.20 -7.09 -27.83
CA VAL A 385 -10.25 -6.40 -26.52
C VAL A 385 -10.46 -4.91 -26.78
N PRO A 386 -11.57 -4.30 -26.33
CA PRO A 386 -11.83 -2.88 -26.55
C PRO A 386 -10.92 -1.99 -25.70
N ASP A 387 -10.57 -0.83 -26.25
CA ASP A 387 -9.82 0.22 -25.56
C ASP A 387 -10.67 1.49 -25.44
N PHE A 388 -11.43 1.62 -24.36
CA PHE A 388 -12.29 2.76 -24.09
C PHE A 388 -11.66 3.77 -23.13
N ARG A 389 -10.34 3.97 -23.20
CA ARG A 389 -9.65 4.97 -22.40
C ARG A 389 -10.00 6.38 -22.86
N HIS A 390 -10.45 7.22 -21.95
CA HIS A 390 -10.60 8.67 -22.15
C HIS A 390 -9.28 9.42 -21.98
N THR A 391 -8.45 8.98 -21.03
CA THR A 391 -7.09 9.51 -20.86
C THR A 391 -6.13 8.65 -21.65
N LEU A 392 -5.51 9.24 -22.65
CA LEU A 392 -4.59 8.55 -23.57
C LEU A 392 -3.18 8.46 -22.99
N LEU A 393 -2.77 9.49 -22.23
CA LEU A 393 -1.48 9.57 -21.58
C LEU A 393 -1.59 10.30 -20.25
N TRP A 394 -0.89 9.81 -19.25
CA TRP A 394 -0.58 10.55 -18.03
C TRP A 394 0.83 10.23 -17.55
N ARG A 395 1.69 11.25 -17.58
CA ARG A 395 3.05 11.19 -17.07
C ARG A 395 3.29 12.36 -16.10
N PRO A 396 3.34 12.09 -14.79
CA PRO A 396 3.43 13.14 -13.78
C PRO A 396 4.85 13.67 -13.55
N ASP A 397 5.90 12.94 -13.97
CA ASP A 397 7.28 13.11 -13.52
C ASP A 397 8.32 13.06 -14.66
N ILE A 398 8.04 13.71 -15.79
CA ILE A 398 8.97 13.77 -16.91
C ILE A 398 10.13 14.67 -16.53
N ARG A 399 11.35 14.15 -16.53
CA ARG A 399 12.58 14.93 -16.32
C ARG A 399 13.01 15.60 -17.60
N THR A 400 13.30 16.91 -17.52
CA THR A 400 13.66 17.73 -18.69
C THR A 400 15.16 17.72 -18.97
N ASN A 401 15.99 17.46 -17.97
CA ASN A 401 17.46 17.46 -18.09
C ASN A 401 18.06 18.72 -18.73
N GLY A 402 17.34 19.86 -18.64
CA GLY A 402 17.76 21.14 -19.25
C GLY A 402 17.47 21.25 -20.75
N GLU A 403 16.74 20.29 -21.34
CA GLU A 403 16.33 20.34 -22.75
C GLU A 403 15.28 21.43 -22.98
N SER A 404 15.40 22.17 -24.08
CA SER A 404 14.44 23.22 -24.46
C SER A 404 13.20 22.68 -25.16
N SER A 405 13.22 21.42 -25.59
CA SER A 405 12.09 20.74 -26.22
C SER A 405 12.08 19.24 -25.89
N ILE A 406 10.88 18.69 -25.75
CA ILE A 406 10.65 17.26 -25.48
C ILE A 406 9.56 16.74 -26.38
N SER A 407 9.77 15.54 -26.93
CA SER A 407 8.77 14.77 -27.67
C SER A 407 8.22 13.64 -26.80
N ILE A 408 6.89 13.51 -26.76
CA ILE A 408 6.20 12.57 -25.91
C ILE A 408 5.26 11.71 -26.77
N PRO A 409 5.54 10.41 -26.93
CA PRO A 409 4.66 9.52 -27.66
C PRO A 409 3.42 9.19 -26.85
N PHE A 410 2.30 9.00 -27.54
CA PHE A 410 1.06 8.50 -26.98
C PHE A 410 0.35 7.57 -27.99
N THR A 411 -0.67 6.85 -27.52
CA THR A 411 -1.52 6.02 -28.38
C THR A 411 -2.98 6.37 -28.20
N THR A 412 -3.71 6.44 -29.32
CA THR A 412 -5.15 6.67 -29.33
C THR A 412 -5.91 5.41 -28.88
N SER A 413 -7.14 5.60 -28.45
CA SER A 413 -8.08 4.54 -28.06
C SER A 413 -9.09 4.23 -29.17
N ASP A 414 -10.11 3.43 -28.85
CA ASP A 414 -11.25 3.18 -29.75
C ASP A 414 -12.29 4.31 -29.70
N LEU A 415 -12.12 5.25 -28.76
CA LEU A 415 -13.03 6.40 -28.66
C LEU A 415 -12.69 7.43 -29.73
N THR A 416 -13.73 7.91 -30.41
CA THR A 416 -13.63 9.01 -31.36
C THR A 416 -14.10 10.30 -30.70
N GLY A 417 -13.43 11.41 -30.94
CA GLY A 417 -13.74 12.72 -30.37
C GLY A 417 -12.61 13.71 -30.64
N ASP A 418 -12.76 14.90 -30.09
CA ASP A 418 -11.78 15.99 -30.18
C ASP A 418 -10.77 15.95 -29.01
#